data_3bbdf33236d10ee73c8c8f91c1072fc1
#
_entry.id   3bbdf33236d10ee73c8c8f91c1072fc1
#
_cell.length_a   1.000
_cell.length_b   1.000
_cell.length_c   1.000
_cell.angle_alpha   90.00
_cell.angle_beta   90.00
_cell.angle_gamma   90.00
#
_symmetry.space_group_name_H-M   'P 1'
#
loop_
_entity.id
_entity.type
_entity.pdbx_description
1 polymer ?
#
loop_
_entity_poly.entity_id
_entity_poly.type
_entity_poly.pdbx_seq_one_letter_code
_entity_poly.pdbx_strand_id
1 'polypeptide(L)'
;MQHRGELAISQYLENASKGLTSMSNETINRVGEEIKEALKRQFAGGNKRDGFKLRMSNIGRPSCQLWFEKNKPETALPRPTTFVMNMMIGDIVESVFKALLTEAKVSYKDSDTVSLDIDEKTTISGSYDLVVDDAVDDIKSASDWSYRHKFDSYESLASGDSFGYVGQLAGYAKASGYKAGGWWVVNKANGQFKYVPANIDMDEELTKIKKNIQAVESEKLVRCFEPEPETFRGKPTGNMVLNKNCTFCSYRQSCWETLRELPAQMSQAREPKTVQYVKMKGE
;
A
#
# COMPACT_ATOMS: atom_id res chain seq x y z
N MET A 1 18.46 -1.20 -14.66
CA MET A 1 18.40 -2.40 -15.57
C MET A 1 16.99 -2.95 -15.44
N GLN A 2 16.31 -3.24 -16.56
CA GLN A 2 14.94 -3.77 -16.55
C GLN A 2 14.94 -5.19 -15.99
N HIS A 3 13.94 -5.54 -15.16
CA HIS A 3 13.82 -6.87 -14.56
C HIS A 3 13.52 -7.92 -15.64
N ARG A 4 14.17 -9.09 -15.59
CA ARG A 4 13.99 -10.14 -16.59
C ARG A 4 12.54 -10.63 -16.74
N GLY A 5 11.80 -10.70 -15.63
CA GLY A 5 10.38 -11.07 -15.65
C GLY A 5 9.52 -10.02 -16.35
N GLU A 6 9.86 -8.73 -16.25
CA GLU A 6 9.16 -7.65 -16.96
C GLU A 6 9.31 -7.79 -18.47
N LEU A 7 10.52 -8.14 -18.95
CA LEU A 7 10.77 -8.42 -20.36
C LEU A 7 10.00 -9.66 -20.83
N ALA A 8 9.99 -10.73 -20.04
CA ALA A 8 9.32 -11.98 -20.40
C ALA A 8 7.81 -11.79 -20.51
N ILE A 9 7.19 -11.09 -19.55
CA ILE A 9 5.74 -10.76 -19.58
C ILE A 9 5.43 -9.87 -20.79
N SER A 10 6.24 -8.85 -21.05
CA SER A 10 6.05 -7.96 -22.20
C SER A 10 6.09 -8.73 -23.53
N GLN A 11 7.04 -9.65 -23.68
CA GLN A 11 7.13 -10.50 -24.87
C GLN A 11 5.94 -11.45 -25.00
N TYR A 12 5.48 -12.04 -23.88
CA TYR A 12 4.28 -12.89 -23.88
C TYR A 12 3.05 -12.09 -24.32
N LEU A 13 2.82 -10.90 -23.76
CA LEU A 13 1.70 -10.04 -24.11
C LEU A 13 1.76 -9.56 -25.58
N GLU A 14 2.94 -9.25 -26.09
CA GLU A 14 3.13 -8.93 -27.51
C GLU A 14 2.77 -10.11 -28.41
N ASN A 15 3.21 -11.31 -28.08
CA ASN A 15 2.87 -12.51 -28.84
C ASN A 15 1.36 -12.80 -28.75
N ALA A 16 0.73 -12.64 -27.60
CA ALA A 16 -0.71 -12.82 -27.42
C ALA A 16 -1.51 -11.80 -28.25
N SER A 17 -1.07 -10.55 -28.33
CA SER A 17 -1.72 -9.53 -29.16
C SER A 17 -1.67 -9.82 -30.65
N LYS A 18 -0.70 -10.62 -31.08
CA LYS A 18 -0.54 -11.09 -32.48
C LYS A 18 -1.20 -12.45 -32.73
N GLY A 19 -1.86 -13.04 -31.73
CA GLY A 19 -2.43 -14.39 -31.84
C GLY A 19 -1.41 -15.53 -31.93
N LEU A 20 -0.13 -15.26 -31.54
CA LEU A 20 0.95 -16.24 -31.61
C LEU A 20 1.04 -17.13 -30.36
N THR A 21 0.33 -16.77 -29.30
CA THR A 21 0.21 -17.55 -28.07
C THR A 21 -1.16 -17.33 -27.45
N SER A 22 -1.56 -18.22 -26.54
CA SER A 22 -2.76 -18.11 -25.75
C SER A 22 -2.48 -18.56 -24.32
N MET A 23 -3.28 -18.09 -23.37
CA MET A 23 -3.21 -18.58 -22.01
C MET A 23 -3.73 -20.01 -21.93
N SER A 24 -3.06 -20.87 -21.15
CA SER A 24 -3.47 -22.25 -20.97
C SER A 24 -4.80 -22.36 -20.21
N ASN A 25 -5.60 -23.40 -20.51
CA ASN A 25 -6.85 -23.66 -19.79
C ASN A 25 -6.61 -23.88 -18.28
N GLU A 26 -5.48 -24.46 -17.90
CA GLU A 26 -5.10 -24.66 -16.51
C GLU A 26 -4.95 -23.31 -15.79
N THR A 27 -4.21 -22.38 -16.39
CA THR A 27 -4.01 -21.03 -15.86
C THR A 27 -5.34 -20.26 -15.80
N ILE A 28 -6.17 -20.33 -16.84
CA ILE A 28 -7.50 -19.70 -16.87
C ILE A 28 -8.38 -20.21 -15.73
N ASN A 29 -8.46 -21.53 -15.54
CA ASN A 29 -9.26 -22.13 -14.48
C ASN A 29 -8.75 -21.72 -13.08
N ARG A 30 -7.44 -21.71 -12.86
CA ARG A 30 -6.85 -21.27 -11.60
C ARG A 30 -7.23 -19.83 -11.30
N VAL A 31 -7.04 -18.91 -12.23
CA VAL A 31 -7.42 -17.49 -12.07
C VAL A 31 -8.92 -17.35 -11.80
N GLY A 32 -9.75 -18.13 -12.47
CA GLY A 32 -11.20 -18.14 -12.24
C GLY A 32 -11.56 -18.51 -10.79
N GLU A 33 -10.94 -19.54 -10.23
CA GLU A 33 -11.19 -19.93 -8.83
C GLU A 33 -10.61 -18.90 -7.85
N GLU A 34 -9.43 -18.35 -8.09
CA GLU A 34 -8.83 -17.28 -7.23
C GLU A 34 -9.74 -16.04 -7.19
N ILE A 35 -10.27 -15.59 -8.33
CA ILE A 35 -11.21 -14.47 -8.40
C ILE A 35 -12.53 -14.80 -7.67
N LYS A 36 -13.04 -16.00 -7.82
CA LYS A 36 -14.25 -16.46 -7.11
C LYS A 36 -14.06 -16.42 -5.59
N GLU A 37 -12.92 -16.89 -5.10
CA GLU A 37 -12.61 -16.84 -3.66
C GLU A 37 -12.38 -15.38 -3.18
N ALA A 38 -11.78 -14.53 -4.00
CA ALA A 38 -11.65 -13.11 -3.72
C ALA A 38 -13.02 -12.43 -3.59
N LEU A 39 -13.95 -12.71 -4.52
CA LEU A 39 -15.34 -12.22 -4.45
C LEU A 39 -16.02 -12.63 -3.15
N LYS A 40 -15.95 -13.91 -2.80
CA LYS A 40 -16.52 -14.41 -1.55
C LYS A 40 -15.92 -13.67 -0.34
N ARG A 41 -14.58 -13.51 -0.30
CA ARG A 41 -13.87 -12.83 0.80
C ARG A 41 -14.26 -11.36 0.91
N GLN A 42 -14.34 -10.62 -0.20
CA GLN A 42 -14.62 -9.18 -0.19
C GLN A 42 -16.10 -8.87 0.09
N PHE A 43 -17.03 -9.74 -0.34
CA PHE A 43 -18.46 -9.53 -0.22
C PHE A 43 -19.13 -10.40 0.86
N ALA A 44 -18.38 -11.27 1.56
CA ALA A 44 -18.92 -11.97 2.72
C ALA A 44 -19.26 -10.95 3.81
N GLY A 45 -20.53 -10.63 3.95
CA GLY A 45 -21.02 -9.73 5.00
C GLY A 45 -20.60 -10.25 6.37
N GLY A 46 -19.79 -9.50 7.11
CA GLY A 46 -19.40 -9.89 8.45
C GLY A 46 -17.91 -9.86 8.78
N ASN A 47 -17.05 -9.39 7.91
CA ASN A 47 -15.63 -9.13 8.23
C ASN A 47 -15.48 -7.99 9.26
N LYS A 48 -16.21 -8.05 10.38
CA LYS A 48 -15.85 -7.34 11.60
C LYS A 48 -14.60 -8.04 12.11
N ARG A 49 -13.45 -7.43 11.88
CA ARG A 49 -12.21 -7.88 12.50
C ARG A 49 -12.38 -7.73 14.00
N ASP A 50 -12.34 -8.85 14.72
CA ASP A 50 -12.37 -8.83 16.18
C ASP A 50 -11.09 -8.17 16.70
N GLY A 51 -11.22 -6.92 17.13
CA GLY A 51 -10.16 -6.15 17.74
C GLY A 51 -8.98 -5.75 16.83
N PHE A 52 -8.06 -5.01 17.42
CA PHE A 52 -6.80 -4.63 16.80
C PHE A 52 -5.84 -5.82 16.73
N LYS A 53 -5.19 -6.00 15.60
CA LYS A 53 -4.13 -6.99 15.42
C LYS A 53 -3.02 -6.43 14.54
N LEU A 54 -1.79 -6.50 15.03
CA LEU A 54 -0.60 -6.29 14.19
C LEU A 54 -0.48 -7.43 13.18
N ARG A 55 -0.20 -7.07 11.92
CA ARG A 55 0.00 -7.99 10.80
C ARG A 55 1.12 -7.46 9.92
N MET A 56 1.75 -8.31 9.12
CA MET A 56 2.75 -7.86 8.14
C MET A 56 2.21 -6.73 7.25
N SER A 57 0.95 -6.78 6.84
CA SER A 57 0.33 -5.78 5.99
C SER A 57 0.10 -4.40 6.64
N ASN A 58 0.36 -4.25 7.96
CA ASN A 58 0.18 -2.96 8.63
C ASN A 58 1.39 -2.50 9.47
N ILE A 59 2.42 -3.32 9.67
CA ILE A 59 3.57 -2.99 10.54
C ILE A 59 4.36 -1.76 10.08
N GLY A 60 4.37 -1.49 8.78
CA GLY A 60 5.06 -0.33 8.20
C GLY A 60 4.23 0.96 8.23
N ARG A 61 2.96 0.92 8.66
CA ARG A 61 2.11 2.11 8.74
C ARG A 61 2.58 3.05 9.85
N PRO A 62 2.23 4.36 9.75
CA PRO A 62 2.51 5.32 10.81
C PRO A 62 2.00 4.85 12.17
N SER A 63 2.82 4.89 13.20
CA SER A 63 2.48 4.43 14.55
C SER A 63 1.27 5.15 15.13
N CYS A 64 1.08 6.44 14.79
CA CYS A 64 -0.10 7.20 15.22
C CYS A 64 -1.41 6.62 14.66
N GLN A 65 -1.43 6.15 13.40
CA GLN A 65 -2.58 5.49 12.83
C GLN A 65 -2.85 4.16 13.52
N LEU A 66 -1.82 3.33 13.73
CA LEU A 66 -1.95 2.04 14.43
C LEU A 66 -2.39 2.24 15.89
N TRP A 67 -1.93 3.31 16.53
CA TRP A 67 -2.36 3.66 17.88
C TRP A 67 -3.88 3.93 17.95
N PHE A 68 -4.42 4.68 16.99
CA PHE A 68 -5.87 4.89 16.90
C PHE A 68 -6.61 3.59 16.59
N GLU A 69 -6.11 2.77 15.67
CA GLU A 69 -6.70 1.47 15.34
C GLU A 69 -6.84 0.57 16.57
N LYS A 70 -5.88 0.66 17.51
CA LYS A 70 -5.86 -0.09 18.77
C LYS A 70 -6.75 0.53 19.85
N ASN A 71 -6.58 1.84 20.11
CA ASN A 71 -7.08 2.49 21.32
C ASN A 71 -8.41 3.23 21.12
N LYS A 72 -8.71 3.66 19.87
CA LYS A 72 -9.94 4.43 19.54
C LYS A 72 -10.49 4.02 18.16
N PRO A 73 -10.75 2.72 17.92
CA PRO A 73 -11.19 2.23 16.60
C PRO A 73 -12.54 2.82 16.17
N GLU A 74 -13.41 3.19 17.12
CA GLU A 74 -14.72 3.79 16.87
C GLU A 74 -14.66 5.18 16.27
N THR A 75 -13.51 5.85 16.38
CA THR A 75 -13.33 7.20 15.84
C THR A 75 -12.89 7.22 14.37
N ALA A 76 -12.79 6.05 13.77
CA ALA A 76 -12.43 5.91 12.36
C ALA A 76 -13.52 6.51 11.46
N LEU A 77 -13.12 7.34 10.50
CA LEU A 77 -14.04 7.79 9.45
C LEU A 77 -14.58 6.60 8.65
N PRO A 78 -15.82 6.68 8.17
CA PRO A 78 -16.40 5.65 7.32
C PRO A 78 -15.51 5.35 6.11
N ARG A 79 -15.40 4.07 5.75
CA ARG A 79 -14.68 3.69 4.54
C ARG A 79 -15.41 4.23 3.31
N PRO A 80 -14.68 4.74 2.31
CA PRO A 80 -15.29 5.13 1.04
C PRO A 80 -16.08 3.96 0.43
N THR A 81 -17.18 4.23 -0.25
CA THR A 81 -17.98 3.21 -0.96
C THR A 81 -17.15 2.44 -2.01
N THR A 82 -16.13 3.10 -2.56
CA THR A 82 -15.18 2.50 -3.51
C THR A 82 -14.15 1.57 -2.86
N PHE A 83 -14.12 1.48 -1.51
CA PHE A 83 -13.09 0.69 -0.81
C PHE A 83 -13.11 -0.79 -1.22
N VAL A 84 -14.28 -1.42 -1.18
CA VAL A 84 -14.44 -2.84 -1.54
C VAL A 84 -14.03 -3.10 -2.98
N MET A 85 -14.43 -2.20 -3.91
CA MET A 85 -14.03 -2.29 -5.32
C MET A 85 -12.52 -2.17 -5.51
N ASN A 86 -11.87 -1.28 -4.78
CA ASN A 86 -10.41 -1.14 -4.87
C ASN A 86 -9.68 -2.39 -4.35
N MET A 87 -10.18 -3.00 -3.27
CA MET A 87 -9.65 -4.26 -2.76
C MET A 87 -9.84 -5.39 -3.77
N MET A 88 -11.05 -5.50 -4.34
CA MET A 88 -11.37 -6.48 -5.38
C MET A 88 -10.48 -6.35 -6.62
N ILE A 89 -10.25 -5.13 -7.11
CA ILE A 89 -9.34 -4.87 -8.23
C ILE A 89 -7.91 -5.29 -7.86
N GLY A 90 -7.48 -5.08 -6.61
CA GLY A 90 -6.19 -5.54 -6.12
C GLY A 90 -6.05 -7.06 -6.22
N ASP A 91 -7.03 -7.79 -5.70
CA ASP A 91 -7.05 -9.27 -5.74
C ASP A 91 -7.03 -9.79 -7.19
N ILE A 92 -7.82 -9.19 -8.09
CA ILE A 92 -7.85 -9.56 -9.52
C ILE A 92 -6.49 -9.30 -10.18
N VAL A 93 -5.89 -8.13 -9.93
CA VAL A 93 -4.58 -7.78 -10.50
C VAL A 93 -3.50 -8.75 -10.04
N GLU A 94 -3.49 -9.14 -8.76
CA GLU A 94 -2.55 -10.12 -8.24
C GLU A 94 -2.70 -11.47 -8.96
N SER A 95 -3.93 -12.02 -9.03
CA SER A 95 -4.20 -13.30 -9.68
C SER A 95 -3.80 -13.30 -11.16
N VAL A 96 -4.20 -12.24 -11.90
CA VAL A 96 -3.87 -12.10 -13.33
C VAL A 96 -2.37 -11.91 -13.52
N PHE A 97 -1.68 -11.16 -12.69
CA PHE A 97 -0.25 -10.94 -12.80
C PHE A 97 0.56 -12.23 -12.57
N LYS A 98 0.19 -13.03 -11.58
CA LYS A 98 0.76 -14.37 -11.36
C LYS A 98 0.53 -15.30 -12.56
N ALA A 99 -0.64 -15.22 -13.19
CA ALA A 99 -0.94 -15.96 -14.43
C ALA A 99 0.02 -15.53 -15.56
N LEU A 100 0.26 -14.22 -15.73
CA LEU A 100 1.20 -13.71 -16.73
C LEU A 100 2.64 -14.20 -16.47
N LEU A 101 3.09 -14.24 -15.22
CA LEU A 101 4.39 -14.82 -14.87
C LEU A 101 4.46 -16.30 -15.26
N THR A 102 3.41 -17.08 -14.96
CA THR A 102 3.33 -18.50 -15.33
C THR A 102 3.42 -18.71 -16.83
N GLU A 103 2.62 -17.99 -17.61
CA GLU A 103 2.56 -18.13 -19.06
C GLU A 103 3.82 -17.60 -19.76
N ALA A 104 4.45 -16.56 -19.18
CA ALA A 104 5.73 -16.04 -19.62
C ALA A 104 6.92 -16.92 -19.20
N LYS A 105 6.68 -18.07 -18.54
CA LYS A 105 7.71 -19.02 -18.07
C LYS A 105 8.71 -18.38 -17.07
N VAL A 106 8.27 -17.41 -16.30
CA VAL A 106 9.03 -16.87 -15.18
C VAL A 106 8.82 -17.80 -13.99
N SER A 107 9.91 -18.41 -13.51
CA SER A 107 9.85 -19.26 -12.31
C SER A 107 9.63 -18.39 -11.06
N TYR A 108 8.64 -18.72 -10.27
CA TYR A 108 8.38 -18.10 -8.97
C TYR A 108 7.84 -19.13 -7.98
N LYS A 109 7.97 -18.85 -6.69
CA LYS A 109 7.23 -19.54 -5.62
C LYS A 109 6.01 -18.71 -5.29
N ASP A 110 4.88 -19.35 -5.13
CA ASP A 110 3.60 -18.69 -4.80
C ASP A 110 3.59 -18.22 -3.34
N SER A 111 2.52 -17.52 -2.98
CA SER A 111 2.30 -16.97 -1.66
C SER A 111 2.41 -18.03 -0.56
N ASP A 112 3.05 -17.65 0.55
CA ASP A 112 3.11 -18.47 1.75
C ASP A 112 2.96 -17.60 2.99
N THR A 113 2.49 -18.22 4.08
CA THR A 113 2.29 -17.54 5.35
C THR A 113 3.55 -17.66 6.19
N VAL A 114 4.06 -16.51 6.63
CA VAL A 114 5.26 -16.42 7.46
C VAL A 114 4.99 -15.63 8.73
N SER A 115 5.84 -15.86 9.74
CA SER A 115 5.75 -15.20 11.03
C SER A 115 7.09 -14.58 11.40
N LEU A 116 7.05 -13.37 11.96
CA LEU A 116 8.19 -12.61 12.42
C LEU A 116 8.04 -12.36 13.93
N ASP A 117 9.00 -12.84 14.69
CA ASP A 117 9.12 -12.53 16.10
C ASP A 117 9.82 -11.17 16.25
N ILE A 118 9.10 -10.22 16.81
CA ILE A 118 9.57 -8.85 17.07
C ILE A 118 10.30 -8.80 18.42
N ASP A 119 9.69 -9.44 19.41
CA ASP A 119 10.20 -9.61 20.76
C ASP A 119 9.60 -10.90 21.37
N GLU A 120 9.92 -11.18 22.66
CA GLU A 120 9.47 -12.38 23.37
C GLU A 120 7.93 -12.53 23.48
N LYS A 121 7.17 -11.46 23.24
CA LYS A 121 5.70 -11.42 23.41
C LYS A 121 4.94 -11.12 22.11
N THR A 122 5.63 -10.64 21.08
CA THR A 122 5.01 -10.13 19.87
C THR A 122 5.47 -10.87 18.64
N THR A 123 4.61 -11.75 18.13
CA THR A 123 4.76 -12.42 16.83
C THR A 123 3.79 -11.85 15.84
N ILE A 124 4.24 -11.48 14.65
CA ILE A 124 3.45 -10.90 13.58
C ILE A 124 3.44 -11.84 12.39
N SER A 125 2.25 -12.16 11.88
CA SER A 125 2.08 -13.06 10.75
C SER A 125 1.49 -12.34 9.54
N GLY A 126 1.74 -12.90 8.36
CA GLY A 126 1.15 -12.47 7.11
C GLY A 126 1.61 -13.35 5.96
N SER A 127 0.98 -13.20 4.80
CA SER A 127 1.37 -13.92 3.59
C SER A 127 1.98 -12.94 2.60
N TYR A 128 3.15 -13.28 2.08
CA TYR A 128 3.75 -12.54 0.96
C TYR A 128 3.09 -12.98 -0.35
N ASP A 129 3.22 -12.17 -1.41
CA ASP A 129 2.56 -12.48 -2.67
C ASP A 129 3.32 -13.55 -3.46
N LEU A 130 4.64 -13.40 -3.62
CA LEU A 130 5.48 -14.33 -4.36
C LEU A 130 6.97 -14.19 -4.04
N VAL A 131 7.77 -15.16 -4.49
CA VAL A 131 9.23 -15.11 -4.46
C VAL A 131 9.76 -15.32 -5.88
N VAL A 132 10.53 -14.39 -6.40
CA VAL A 132 11.24 -14.48 -7.69
C VAL A 132 12.74 -14.34 -7.42
N ASP A 133 13.57 -15.22 -7.98
CA ASP A 133 15.04 -15.16 -7.86
C ASP A 133 15.55 -15.06 -6.40
N ASP A 134 14.95 -15.85 -5.49
CA ASP A 134 15.23 -15.85 -4.05
C ASP A 134 15.01 -14.49 -3.37
N ALA A 135 14.11 -13.67 -3.92
CA ALA A 135 13.68 -12.41 -3.35
C ALA A 135 12.16 -12.35 -3.23
N VAL A 136 11.66 -11.91 -2.06
CA VAL A 136 10.22 -11.65 -1.85
C VAL A 136 9.82 -10.42 -2.60
N ASP A 137 8.79 -10.56 -3.42
CA ASP A 137 8.16 -9.48 -4.15
C ASP A 137 6.70 -9.30 -3.72
N ASP A 138 6.19 -8.12 -3.97
CA ASP A 138 4.83 -7.72 -3.65
C ASP A 138 4.15 -7.11 -4.88
N ILE A 139 2.90 -7.51 -5.16
CA ILE A 139 2.15 -7.05 -6.34
C ILE A 139 1.21 -5.93 -5.92
N LYS A 140 1.29 -4.79 -6.62
CA LYS A 140 0.46 -3.61 -6.33
C LYS A 140 -0.33 -3.14 -7.54
N SER A 141 -1.64 -2.96 -7.35
CA SER A 141 -2.47 -2.20 -8.29
C SER A 141 -2.41 -0.71 -7.93
N ALA A 142 -2.02 0.14 -8.86
CA ALA A 142 -1.84 1.56 -8.64
C ALA A 142 -2.77 2.43 -9.50
N SER A 143 -3.19 3.60 -8.98
CA SER A 143 -3.75 4.64 -9.83
C SER A 143 -2.67 5.18 -10.77
N ASP A 144 -3.08 5.83 -11.87
CA ASP A 144 -2.12 6.43 -12.81
C ASP A 144 -1.16 7.40 -12.12
N TRP A 145 -1.66 8.22 -11.21
CA TRP A 145 -0.82 9.13 -10.43
C TRP A 145 0.19 8.38 -9.55
N SER A 146 -0.26 7.36 -8.79
CA SER A 146 0.63 6.57 -7.94
C SER A 146 1.66 5.80 -8.75
N TYR A 147 1.26 5.24 -9.90
CA TYR A 147 2.15 4.54 -10.81
C TYR A 147 3.28 5.44 -11.30
N ARG A 148 2.97 6.70 -11.67
CA ARG A 148 3.94 7.65 -12.23
C ARG A 148 4.80 8.35 -11.18
N HIS A 149 4.28 8.57 -9.96
CA HIS A 149 4.94 9.42 -8.98
C HIS A 149 5.38 8.66 -7.73
N LYS A 150 4.49 7.88 -7.10
CA LYS A 150 4.83 7.13 -5.89
C LYS A 150 5.74 5.95 -6.20
N PHE A 151 5.42 5.19 -7.23
CA PHE A 151 6.19 4.03 -7.70
C PHE A 151 7.17 4.37 -8.82
N ASP A 152 7.63 5.61 -8.94
CA ASP A 152 8.65 5.99 -9.91
C ASP A 152 10.00 5.34 -9.60
N SER A 153 10.38 5.36 -8.35
CA SER A 153 11.58 4.70 -7.81
C SER A 153 11.35 4.26 -6.36
N TYR A 154 12.31 3.51 -5.81
CA TYR A 154 12.32 3.17 -4.38
C TYR A 154 12.33 4.43 -3.51
N GLU A 155 13.15 5.43 -3.83
CA GLU A 155 13.26 6.68 -3.07
C GLU A 155 11.94 7.45 -3.06
N SER A 156 11.26 7.50 -4.20
CA SER A 156 9.93 8.12 -4.31
C SER A 156 8.91 7.40 -3.45
N LEU A 157 8.93 6.07 -3.44
CA LEU A 157 8.05 5.26 -2.59
C LEU A 157 8.36 5.47 -1.11
N ALA A 158 9.61 5.36 -0.69
CA ALA A 158 10.05 5.43 0.70
C ALA A 158 9.82 6.83 1.31
N SER A 159 10.00 7.90 0.53
CA SER A 159 9.82 9.29 1.00
C SER A 159 8.39 9.66 1.42
N GLY A 160 7.39 8.86 1.02
CA GLY A 160 5.96 9.13 1.29
C GLY A 160 5.17 7.86 1.58
N ASP A 161 5.78 6.87 2.25
CA ASP A 161 5.17 5.56 2.48
C ASP A 161 4.18 5.55 3.66
N SER A 162 3.09 6.29 3.51
CA SER A 162 2.00 6.30 4.51
C SER A 162 1.21 4.97 4.58
N PHE A 163 1.42 4.06 3.62
CA PHE A 163 0.77 2.75 3.60
C PHE A 163 1.65 1.65 4.21
N GLY A 164 2.96 1.92 4.41
CA GLY A 164 3.89 0.99 5.03
C GLY A 164 4.38 -0.14 4.13
N TYR A 165 4.48 0.09 2.83
CA TYR A 165 4.91 -0.92 1.86
C TYR A 165 6.36 -1.36 2.07
N VAL A 166 7.24 -0.42 2.47
CA VAL A 166 8.65 -0.72 2.76
C VAL A 166 8.75 -1.64 3.97
N GLY A 167 8.09 -1.29 5.08
CA GLY A 167 8.07 -2.11 6.29
C GLY A 167 7.38 -3.46 6.08
N GLN A 168 6.33 -3.52 5.26
CA GLN A 168 5.67 -4.77 4.88
C GLN A 168 6.64 -5.71 4.17
N LEU A 169 7.33 -5.23 3.13
CA LEU A 169 8.28 -6.03 2.36
C LEU A 169 9.49 -6.46 3.21
N ALA A 170 10.03 -5.56 4.04
CA ALA A 170 11.11 -5.88 4.98
C ALA A 170 10.70 -6.97 5.98
N GLY A 171 9.47 -6.88 6.51
CA GLY A 171 8.92 -7.89 7.41
C GLY A 171 8.82 -9.25 6.75
N TYR A 172 8.29 -9.33 5.54
CA TYR A 172 8.22 -10.58 4.78
C TYR A 172 9.60 -11.15 4.45
N ALA A 173 10.53 -10.33 3.98
CA ALA A 173 11.90 -10.76 3.67
C ALA A 173 12.59 -11.33 4.91
N LYS A 174 12.48 -10.66 6.06
CA LYS A 174 13.06 -11.14 7.32
C LYS A 174 12.43 -12.46 7.79
N ALA A 175 11.09 -12.56 7.74
CA ALA A 175 10.36 -13.72 8.22
C ALA A 175 10.55 -14.97 7.35
N SER A 176 10.68 -14.80 6.03
CA SER A 176 10.87 -15.89 5.08
C SER A 176 12.32 -16.33 4.89
N GLY A 177 13.28 -15.50 5.29
CA GLY A 177 14.71 -15.70 5.04
C GLY A 177 15.15 -15.39 3.60
N TYR A 178 14.24 -14.89 2.75
CA TYR A 178 14.57 -14.41 1.40
C TYR A 178 15.08 -12.98 1.44
N LYS A 179 15.65 -12.52 0.33
CA LYS A 179 15.99 -11.10 0.14
C LYS A 179 14.71 -10.26 -0.05
N ALA A 180 14.77 -8.98 0.26
CA ALA A 180 13.75 -8.05 -0.21
C ALA A 180 13.97 -7.78 -1.70
N GLY A 181 12.98 -8.12 -2.52
CA GLY A 181 13.04 -7.95 -3.98
C GLY A 181 12.51 -6.58 -4.40
N GLY A 182 11.21 -6.43 -4.49
CA GLY A 182 10.59 -5.17 -4.89
C GLY A 182 9.09 -5.25 -5.08
N TRP A 183 8.59 -4.34 -5.89
CA TRP A 183 7.16 -4.23 -6.18
C TRP A 183 6.88 -4.36 -7.67
N TRP A 184 6.03 -5.32 -8.01
CA TRP A 184 5.40 -5.40 -9.32
C TRP A 184 4.19 -4.47 -9.31
N VAL A 185 4.26 -3.40 -10.07
CA VAL A 185 3.24 -2.34 -10.05
C VAL A 185 2.46 -2.33 -11.34
N VAL A 186 1.15 -2.54 -11.24
CA VAL A 186 0.22 -2.49 -12.38
C VAL A 186 -0.61 -1.22 -12.31
N ASN A 187 -0.58 -0.43 -13.38
CA ASN A 187 -1.42 0.75 -13.55
C ASN A 187 -2.84 0.31 -13.91
N LYS A 188 -3.77 0.40 -12.96
CA LYS A 188 -5.15 -0.03 -13.15
C LYS A 188 -5.98 0.82 -14.11
N ALA A 189 -5.44 1.95 -14.59
CA ALA A 189 -6.11 2.81 -15.55
C ALA A 189 -5.84 2.40 -17.02
N ASN A 190 -4.67 1.79 -17.30
CA ASN A 190 -4.26 1.50 -18.68
C ASN A 190 -3.54 0.15 -18.86
N GLY A 191 -3.35 -0.64 -17.80
CA GLY A 191 -2.70 -1.94 -17.86
C GLY A 191 -1.17 -1.93 -17.99
N GLN A 192 -0.54 -0.76 -17.99
CA GLN A 192 0.93 -0.69 -17.93
C GLN A 192 1.43 -1.31 -16.63
N PHE A 193 2.60 -1.93 -16.68
CA PHE A 193 3.23 -2.49 -15.48
C PHE A 193 4.73 -2.21 -15.49
N LYS A 194 5.33 -2.28 -14.32
CA LYS A 194 6.78 -2.16 -14.12
C LYS A 194 7.20 -2.85 -12.83
N TYR A 195 8.49 -3.13 -12.72
CA TYR A 195 9.13 -3.57 -11.50
C TYR A 195 9.88 -2.40 -10.84
N VAL A 196 9.66 -2.19 -9.55
CA VAL A 196 10.39 -1.20 -8.74
C VAL A 196 11.24 -1.98 -7.75
N PRO A 197 12.55 -2.08 -7.95
CA PRO A 197 13.42 -2.81 -7.05
C PRO A 197 13.50 -2.13 -5.68
N ALA A 198 13.49 -2.92 -4.61
CA ALA A 198 13.72 -2.43 -3.27
C ALA A 198 15.20 -2.16 -3.02
N ASN A 199 15.48 -1.11 -2.24
CA ASN A 199 16.83 -0.79 -1.73
C ASN A 199 16.74 -0.54 -0.22
N ILE A 200 16.26 -1.55 0.53
CA ILE A 200 15.92 -1.44 1.95
C ILE A 200 17.17 -1.71 2.79
N ASP A 201 17.53 -0.76 3.67
CA ASP A 201 18.37 -1.06 4.82
C ASP A 201 17.54 -1.87 5.84
N MET A 202 17.77 -3.17 5.87
CA MET A 202 16.99 -4.10 6.68
C MET A 202 17.11 -3.84 8.18
N ASP A 203 18.28 -3.46 8.68
CA ASP A 203 18.50 -3.23 10.10
C ASP A 203 17.83 -1.93 10.55
N GLU A 204 17.92 -0.89 9.72
CA GLU A 204 17.21 0.38 9.94
C GLU A 204 15.70 0.18 9.94
N GLU A 205 15.16 -0.50 8.93
CA GLU A 205 13.71 -0.68 8.79
C GLU A 205 13.13 -1.59 9.89
N LEU A 206 13.82 -2.66 10.28
CA LEU A 206 13.40 -3.50 11.40
C LEU A 206 13.45 -2.76 12.73
N THR A 207 14.44 -1.88 12.92
CA THR A 207 14.51 -0.99 14.09
C THR A 207 13.34 -0.03 14.13
N LYS A 208 12.98 0.56 12.99
CA LYS A 208 11.81 1.44 12.84
C LYS A 208 10.51 0.70 13.12
N ILE A 209 10.33 -0.52 12.62
CA ILE A 209 9.17 -1.37 12.92
C ILE A 209 9.05 -1.60 14.43
N LYS A 210 10.14 -1.98 15.12
CA LYS A 210 10.14 -2.18 16.59
C LYS A 210 9.73 -0.90 17.33
N LYS A 211 10.29 0.26 16.95
CA LYS A 211 9.91 1.56 17.54
C LYS A 211 8.44 1.89 17.30
N ASN A 212 7.92 1.62 16.11
CA ASN A 212 6.51 1.85 15.79
C ASN A 212 5.59 0.98 16.66
N ILE A 213 5.93 -0.29 16.86
CA ILE A 213 5.17 -1.20 17.73
C ILE A 213 5.18 -0.69 19.18
N GLN A 214 6.33 -0.29 19.71
CA GLN A 214 6.43 0.30 21.04
C GLN A 214 5.58 1.57 21.17
N ALA A 215 5.55 2.42 20.14
CA ALA A 215 4.71 3.62 20.13
C ALA A 215 3.22 3.30 20.13
N VAL A 216 2.81 2.20 19.51
CA VAL A 216 1.40 1.72 19.51
C VAL A 216 0.98 1.24 20.91
N GLU A 217 1.91 0.67 21.67
CA GLU A 217 1.67 0.22 23.07
C GLU A 217 1.67 1.37 24.09
N SER A 218 2.09 2.58 23.69
CA SER A 218 2.11 3.76 24.55
C SER A 218 0.70 4.19 24.98
N GLU A 219 0.54 4.65 26.21
CA GLU A 219 -0.71 5.25 26.70
C GLU A 219 -1.07 6.56 25.99
N LYS A 220 -0.08 7.28 25.48
CA LYS A 220 -0.26 8.60 24.89
C LYS A 220 -0.01 8.55 23.38
N LEU A 221 -0.93 9.19 22.64
CA LEU A 221 -0.76 9.42 21.21
C LEU A 221 0.43 10.36 20.96
N VAL A 222 1.34 9.90 20.09
CA VAL A 222 2.37 10.76 19.49
C VAL A 222 2.04 10.91 18.01
N ARG A 223 1.82 12.13 17.53
CA ARG A 223 1.57 12.41 16.12
C ARG A 223 2.83 12.14 15.30
N CYS A 224 2.67 11.48 14.16
CA CYS A 224 3.79 11.14 13.28
C CYS A 224 4.15 12.28 12.31
N PHE A 225 3.22 13.19 12.05
CA PHE A 225 3.36 14.25 11.06
C PHE A 225 2.76 15.55 11.59
N GLU A 226 3.47 16.65 11.34
CA GLU A 226 2.98 17.98 11.62
C GLU A 226 2.26 18.57 10.40
N PRO A 227 1.34 19.56 10.59
CA PRO A 227 0.71 20.27 9.49
C PRO A 227 1.72 21.00 8.62
N GLU A 228 1.39 21.16 7.34
CA GLU A 228 2.25 21.84 6.37
C GLU A 228 1.73 23.26 6.08
N PRO A 229 2.62 24.25 5.83
CA PRO A 229 2.18 25.56 5.37
C PRO A 229 1.49 25.47 4.01
N GLU A 230 0.28 26.04 3.90
CA GLU A 230 -0.35 26.18 2.58
C GLU A 230 0.42 27.21 1.75
N THR A 231 0.68 26.87 0.48
CA THR A 231 1.27 27.79 -0.49
C THR A 231 0.34 28.01 -1.67
N PHE A 232 0.26 29.24 -2.14
CA PHE A 232 -0.44 29.61 -3.37
C PHE A 232 0.51 30.39 -4.28
N ARG A 233 0.73 29.89 -5.50
CA ARG A 233 1.70 30.46 -6.46
C ARG A 233 3.10 30.66 -5.84
N GLY A 234 3.53 29.68 -5.05
CA GLY A 234 4.84 29.69 -4.39
C GLY A 234 4.98 30.59 -3.16
N LYS A 235 3.91 31.26 -2.72
CA LYS A 235 3.91 32.12 -1.52
C LYS A 235 3.06 31.48 -0.41
N PRO A 236 3.54 31.52 0.87
CA PRO A 236 2.73 31.07 2.00
C PRO A 236 1.45 31.92 2.13
N THR A 237 0.31 31.23 2.37
CA THR A 237 -0.98 31.90 2.59
C THR A 237 -1.18 32.35 4.04
N GLY A 238 -0.45 31.71 4.94
CA GLY A 238 -0.59 31.84 6.41
C GLY A 238 -1.50 30.74 7.00
N ASN A 239 -2.12 29.91 6.17
CA ASN A 239 -2.88 28.74 6.61
C ASN A 239 -1.94 27.52 6.81
N MET A 240 -2.35 26.62 7.71
CA MET A 240 -1.74 25.31 7.89
C MET A 240 -2.70 24.23 7.40
N VAL A 241 -2.23 23.38 6.49
CA VAL A 241 -3.00 22.27 5.93
C VAL A 241 -2.54 20.93 6.48
N LEU A 242 -3.40 19.94 6.40
CA LEU A 242 -3.07 18.58 6.82
C LEU A 242 -1.88 18.05 6.01
N ASN A 243 -0.94 17.40 6.69
CA ASN A 243 0.20 16.76 6.03
C ASN A 243 -0.29 15.75 5.00
N LYS A 244 0.37 15.71 3.85
CA LYS A 244 0.00 14.80 2.73
C LYS A 244 -0.07 13.32 3.15
N ASN A 245 0.76 12.89 4.10
CA ASN A 245 0.77 11.52 4.62
C ASN A 245 -0.46 11.19 5.48
N CYS A 246 -1.20 12.19 5.94
CA CYS A 246 -2.43 12.04 6.71
C CYS A 246 -3.70 12.05 5.86
N THR A 247 -3.62 12.42 4.59
CA THR A 247 -4.79 12.64 3.71
C THR A 247 -5.74 11.44 3.65
N PHE A 248 -5.21 10.22 3.63
CA PHE A 248 -5.98 8.98 3.57
C PHE A 248 -6.12 8.27 4.92
N CYS A 249 -5.66 8.89 6.01
CA CYS A 249 -5.80 8.33 7.35
C CYS A 249 -7.26 8.41 7.80
N SER A 250 -7.85 7.28 8.19
CA SER A 250 -9.23 7.23 8.70
C SER A 250 -9.42 7.96 10.02
N TYR A 251 -8.33 8.26 10.73
CA TYR A 251 -8.35 8.91 12.03
C TYR A 251 -7.96 10.39 11.99
N ARG A 252 -7.82 10.97 10.78
CA ARG A 252 -7.34 12.36 10.63
C ARG A 252 -8.17 13.37 11.39
N GLN A 253 -9.50 13.19 11.44
CA GLN A 253 -10.41 14.08 12.16
C GLN A 253 -10.22 13.99 13.68
N SER A 254 -10.04 12.80 14.22
CA SER A 254 -9.81 12.59 15.65
C SER A 254 -8.40 12.96 16.08
N CYS A 255 -7.44 12.85 15.16
CA CYS A 255 -6.06 13.28 15.37
C CYS A 255 -5.93 14.81 15.39
N TRP A 256 -6.73 15.50 14.56
CA TRP A 256 -6.76 16.94 14.40
C TRP A 256 -8.20 17.46 14.58
N GLU A 257 -8.60 17.74 15.82
CA GLU A 257 -9.98 18.15 16.17
C GLU A 257 -10.42 19.46 15.47
N THR A 258 -9.43 20.31 15.12
CA THR A 258 -9.66 21.56 14.38
C THR A 258 -9.72 21.38 12.87
N LEU A 259 -9.57 20.14 12.35
CA LEU A 259 -9.55 19.87 10.93
C LEU A 259 -10.86 20.23 10.22
N ARG A 260 -10.77 21.02 9.16
CA ARG A 260 -11.91 21.44 8.32
C ARG A 260 -11.62 21.13 6.87
N GLU A 261 -12.59 20.58 6.18
CA GLU A 261 -12.53 20.33 4.73
C GLU A 261 -13.28 21.48 4.04
N LEU A 262 -12.54 22.39 3.42
CA LEU A 262 -13.08 23.59 2.78
C LEU A 262 -12.52 23.72 1.35
N PRO A 263 -13.23 24.43 0.44
CA PRO A 263 -12.65 24.81 -0.85
C PRO A 263 -11.35 25.61 -0.64
N ALA A 264 -10.38 25.41 -1.54
CA ALA A 264 -9.10 26.15 -1.50
C ALA A 264 -9.36 27.66 -1.52
N GLN A 265 -9.03 28.35 -0.41
CA GLN A 265 -9.45 29.75 -0.15
C GLN A 265 -8.89 30.76 -1.18
N MET A 266 -7.72 30.47 -1.74
CA MET A 266 -7.07 31.35 -2.73
C MET A 266 -7.37 30.98 -4.17
N SER A 267 -8.16 29.92 -4.41
CA SER A 267 -8.47 29.45 -5.76
C SER A 267 -9.55 30.32 -6.41
N GLN A 268 -9.33 30.69 -7.67
CA GLN A 268 -10.31 31.36 -8.53
C GLN A 268 -11.01 30.37 -9.49
N ALA A 269 -10.77 29.06 -9.34
CA ALA A 269 -11.43 28.06 -10.14
C ALA A 269 -12.95 28.03 -9.84
N ARG A 270 -13.75 27.74 -10.86
CA ARG A 270 -15.21 27.57 -10.69
C ARG A 270 -15.54 26.49 -9.66
N GLU A 271 -14.75 25.43 -9.64
CA GLU A 271 -14.84 24.34 -8.68
C GLU A 271 -13.47 24.16 -8.01
N PRO A 272 -13.22 24.88 -6.91
CA PRO A 272 -11.95 24.76 -6.17
C PRO A 272 -11.79 23.36 -5.59
N LYS A 273 -10.55 22.86 -5.58
CA LYS A 273 -10.24 21.62 -4.88
C LYS A 273 -10.51 21.78 -3.39
N THR A 274 -11.03 20.74 -2.76
CA THR A 274 -11.16 20.67 -1.29
C THR A 274 -9.76 20.55 -0.66
N VAL A 275 -9.52 21.39 0.34
CA VAL A 275 -8.29 21.42 1.14
C VAL A 275 -8.64 21.14 2.59
N GLN A 276 -7.78 20.39 3.25
CA GLN A 276 -7.93 19.99 4.64
C GLN A 276 -7.13 20.95 5.52
N TYR A 277 -7.79 21.96 6.09
CA TYR A 277 -7.19 22.99 6.94
C TYR A 277 -7.14 22.54 8.40
N VAL A 278 -5.97 22.57 9.00
CA VAL A 278 -5.74 22.34 10.44
C VAL A 278 -5.81 23.65 11.21
N LYS A 279 -5.30 24.73 10.61
CA LYS A 279 -5.37 26.09 11.17
C LYS A 279 -5.49 27.10 10.03
N MET A 280 -6.35 28.10 10.20
CA MET A 280 -6.47 29.20 9.24
C MET A 280 -5.80 30.47 9.78
N LYS A 281 -5.38 31.33 8.85
CA LYS A 281 -4.78 32.63 9.18
C LYS A 281 -5.77 33.48 9.99
N GLY A 282 -5.32 33.94 11.15
CA GLY A 282 -6.16 34.75 12.05
C GLY A 282 -6.79 33.98 13.21
N GLU A 283 -6.55 32.68 13.31
CA GLU A 283 -6.96 31.81 14.43
C GLU A 283 -5.82 31.61 15.44
#